data_d45bbeef6d6089b1e82fdf3081a6d5f6
#
_entry.id   d45bbeef6d6089b1e82fdf3081a6d5f6
#
_cell.length_a   1.000
_cell.length_b   1.000
_cell.length_c   1.000
_cell.angle_alpha   90.00
_cell.angle_beta   90.00
_cell.angle_gamma   90.00
#
_symmetry.space_group_name_H-M   'P 1'
#
loop_
_entity.id
_entity.type
_entity.pdbx_description
1 polymer ?
#
loop_
_entity_poly.entity_id
_entity_poly.type
_entity_poly.pdbx_seq_one_letter_code
_entity_poly.pdbx_strand_id
1 'polypeptide(L)'
;MTYTYRDAIYIDDTGNRIDCWLDLDKYEGWTPYTLDVNDADTTIDNTVLLAQMQEANDIAPYVAPTPPTQSEIDAENALNLRRQRNQILRGMVDPFISNPLRWDSLSSNEQSQVTAYRTALLNITDQSSFPTSVTWPERPSVLDLT
;
A
#
# COMPACT_ATOMS: atom_id res chain seq x y z
N MET A 1 9.76 -37.91 -16.02
CA MET A 1 10.13 -37.39 -14.68
C MET A 1 8.84 -37.06 -13.96
N THR A 2 8.69 -37.37 -12.70
CA THR A 2 7.45 -37.13 -11.94
C THR A 2 7.80 -36.20 -10.79
N TYR A 3 7.03 -35.13 -10.63
CA TYR A 3 7.21 -34.17 -9.53
C TYR A 3 6.23 -34.48 -8.41
N THR A 4 6.65 -34.26 -7.19
CA THR A 4 5.76 -34.26 -6.02
C THR A 4 5.38 -32.83 -5.71
N TYR A 5 4.07 -32.50 -5.77
CA TYR A 5 3.55 -31.16 -5.57
C TYR A 5 2.30 -31.17 -4.69
N ARG A 6 1.90 -30.01 -4.20
CA ARG A 6 0.63 -29.78 -3.49
C ARG A 6 0.14 -28.35 -3.65
N ASP A 7 -1.13 -28.14 -3.32
CA ASP A 7 -1.76 -26.82 -3.25
C ASP A 7 -1.62 -26.01 -4.56
N ALA A 8 -1.78 -26.67 -5.70
CA ALA A 8 -1.72 -26.00 -7.01
C ALA A 8 -2.94 -25.11 -7.22
N ILE A 9 -2.71 -23.85 -7.59
CA ILE A 9 -3.76 -22.86 -7.85
C ILE A 9 -3.38 -21.94 -9.01
N TYR A 10 -4.32 -21.70 -9.93
CA TYR A 10 -4.14 -20.63 -10.92
C TYR A 10 -4.09 -19.27 -10.25
N ILE A 11 -3.11 -18.43 -10.59
CA ILE A 11 -2.91 -17.11 -9.99
C ILE A 11 -3.35 -15.96 -10.89
N ASP A 12 -3.78 -16.27 -12.10
CA ASP A 12 -4.39 -15.33 -13.02
C ASP A 12 -5.50 -16.01 -13.86
N ASP A 13 -6.26 -15.21 -14.57
CA ASP A 13 -7.36 -15.66 -15.43
C ASP A 13 -6.89 -16.20 -16.78
N THR A 14 -5.61 -16.09 -17.12
CA THR A 14 -5.03 -16.59 -18.37
C THR A 14 -4.81 -18.09 -18.33
N GLY A 15 -4.73 -18.69 -17.13
CA GLY A 15 -4.39 -20.10 -16.95
C GLY A 15 -2.92 -20.44 -17.27
N ASN A 16 -2.07 -19.43 -17.39
CA ASN A 16 -0.66 -19.61 -17.75
C ASN A 16 0.26 -19.68 -16.52
N ARG A 17 -0.22 -19.26 -15.36
CA ARG A 17 0.57 -19.20 -14.13
C ARG A 17 -0.13 -19.94 -13.00
N ILE A 18 0.64 -20.78 -12.32
CA ILE A 18 0.16 -21.63 -11.22
C ILE A 18 1.13 -21.54 -10.06
N ASP A 19 0.65 -21.16 -8.89
CA ASP A 19 1.41 -21.30 -7.66
C ASP A 19 1.19 -22.71 -7.07
N CYS A 20 2.26 -23.30 -6.59
CA CYS A 20 2.22 -24.58 -5.91
C CYS A 20 3.39 -24.72 -4.93
N TRP A 21 3.41 -25.82 -4.21
CA TRP A 21 4.56 -26.24 -3.42
C TRP A 21 5.16 -27.51 -4.05
N LEU A 22 6.47 -27.52 -4.21
CA LEU A 22 7.20 -28.67 -4.72
C LEU A 22 8.03 -29.31 -3.60
N ASP A 23 8.04 -30.64 -3.57
CA ASP A 23 9.01 -31.41 -2.81
C ASP A 23 10.16 -31.79 -3.75
N LEU A 24 11.29 -31.14 -3.55
CA LEU A 24 12.48 -31.30 -4.36
C LEU A 24 13.59 -31.93 -3.52
N ASP A 25 14.15 -33.03 -4.00
CA ASP A 25 15.23 -33.75 -3.32
C ASP A 25 16.44 -32.90 -2.88
N LYS A 26 16.59 -31.73 -3.54
CA LYS A 26 17.69 -30.80 -3.27
C LYS A 26 17.46 -29.92 -2.03
N TYR A 27 16.22 -29.76 -1.59
CA TYR A 27 15.84 -28.87 -0.48
C TYR A 27 15.13 -29.67 0.61
N GLU A 28 15.35 -29.31 1.88
CA GLU A 28 14.56 -29.89 2.97
C GLU A 28 13.16 -29.29 2.99
N GLY A 29 12.15 -30.13 2.72
CA GLY A 29 10.74 -29.79 2.82
C GLY A 29 10.18 -29.08 1.56
N TRP A 30 8.96 -28.59 1.71
CA TRP A 30 8.18 -28.01 0.63
C TRP A 30 8.71 -26.63 0.23
N THR A 31 9.00 -26.46 -1.05
CA THR A 31 9.50 -25.20 -1.64
C THR A 31 8.38 -24.52 -2.42
N PRO A 32 8.11 -23.20 -2.19
CA PRO A 32 7.15 -22.49 -2.99
C PRO A 32 7.65 -22.33 -4.43
N TYR A 33 6.78 -22.56 -5.39
CA TYR A 33 7.11 -22.49 -6.81
C TYR A 33 5.95 -21.87 -7.60
N THR A 34 6.28 -20.94 -8.48
CA THR A 34 5.35 -20.41 -9.48
C THR A 34 5.71 -20.99 -10.84
N LEU A 35 4.87 -21.87 -11.36
CA LEU A 35 4.95 -22.36 -12.72
C LEU A 35 4.46 -21.27 -13.66
N ASP A 36 5.25 -20.92 -14.67
CA ASP A 36 4.83 -20.11 -15.82
C ASP A 36 5.02 -20.93 -17.09
N VAL A 37 3.97 -21.11 -17.88
CA VAL A 37 4.02 -21.91 -19.11
C VAL A 37 4.94 -21.31 -20.18
N ASN A 38 5.27 -20.03 -20.04
CA ASN A 38 6.15 -19.31 -20.98
C ASN A 38 7.60 -19.23 -20.46
N ASP A 39 7.87 -19.69 -19.27
CA ASP A 39 9.21 -19.67 -18.70
C ASP A 39 10.00 -20.91 -19.15
N ALA A 40 11.19 -20.65 -19.65
CA ALA A 40 12.15 -21.68 -20.09
C ALA A 40 13.11 -22.08 -18.94
N ASP A 41 12.64 -22.19 -17.70
CA ASP A 41 13.44 -22.71 -16.61
C ASP A 41 13.90 -24.15 -16.94
N THR A 42 15.20 -24.38 -16.85
CA THR A 42 15.81 -25.69 -17.12
C THR A 42 15.91 -26.57 -15.88
N THR A 43 15.62 -26.04 -14.70
CA THR A 43 15.69 -26.78 -13.44
C THR A 43 14.42 -27.60 -13.20
N ILE A 44 13.27 -27.00 -13.47
CA ILE A 44 11.95 -27.64 -13.41
C ILE A 44 11.36 -27.66 -14.82
N ASP A 45 10.99 -28.84 -15.30
CA ASP A 45 10.28 -28.96 -16.57
C ASP A 45 8.80 -28.56 -16.36
N ASN A 46 8.51 -27.30 -16.60
CA ASN A 46 7.18 -26.73 -16.43
C ASN A 46 6.12 -27.43 -17.30
N THR A 47 6.49 -27.94 -18.47
CA THR A 47 5.58 -28.68 -19.34
C THR A 47 5.17 -30.02 -18.71
N VAL A 48 6.13 -30.75 -18.16
CA VAL A 48 5.86 -32.04 -17.49
C VAL A 48 5.06 -31.80 -16.20
N LEU A 49 5.43 -30.81 -15.41
CA LEU A 49 4.73 -30.49 -14.16
C LEU A 49 3.27 -30.06 -14.41
N LEU A 50 3.06 -29.20 -15.40
CA LEU A 50 1.71 -28.78 -15.82
C LEU A 50 0.86 -29.98 -16.29
N ALA A 51 1.43 -30.84 -17.13
CA ALA A 51 0.73 -32.01 -17.63
C ALA A 51 0.29 -32.94 -16.48
N GLN A 52 1.15 -33.15 -15.46
CA GLN A 52 0.82 -33.93 -14.28
C GLN A 52 -0.36 -33.32 -13.48
N MET A 53 -0.31 -32.01 -13.26
CA MET A 53 -1.38 -31.28 -12.53
C MET A 53 -2.72 -31.33 -13.27
N GLN A 54 -2.69 -31.21 -14.61
CA GLN A 54 -3.88 -31.27 -15.45
C GLN A 54 -4.45 -32.69 -15.51
N GLU A 55 -3.62 -33.70 -15.63
CA GLU A 55 -4.07 -35.11 -15.64
C GLU A 55 -4.68 -35.50 -14.30
N ALA A 56 -4.13 -35.02 -13.20
CA ALA A 56 -4.66 -35.20 -11.85
C ALA A 56 -5.94 -34.39 -11.59
N ASN A 57 -6.25 -33.39 -12.43
CA ASN A 57 -7.31 -32.41 -12.22
C ASN A 57 -7.23 -31.73 -10.82
N ASP A 58 -6.02 -31.37 -10.44
CA ASP A 58 -5.65 -30.94 -9.07
C ASP A 58 -5.18 -29.48 -9.02
N ILE A 59 -5.65 -28.65 -9.96
CA ILE A 59 -5.36 -27.23 -9.97
C ILE A 59 -6.62 -26.48 -9.55
N ALA A 60 -6.56 -25.81 -8.40
CA ALA A 60 -7.65 -24.96 -7.94
C ALA A 60 -7.86 -23.78 -8.91
N PRO A 61 -9.11 -23.38 -9.19
CA PRO A 61 -9.41 -22.29 -10.09
C PRO A 61 -8.89 -20.95 -9.53
N TYR A 62 -8.56 -20.03 -10.43
CA TYR A 62 -8.26 -18.65 -10.04
C TYR A 62 -9.48 -18.00 -9.38
N VAL A 63 -9.25 -17.39 -8.25
CA VAL A 63 -10.23 -16.54 -7.57
C VAL A 63 -9.73 -15.11 -7.62
N ALA A 64 -10.39 -14.28 -8.41
CA ALA A 64 -10.03 -12.87 -8.48
C ALA A 64 -10.16 -12.21 -7.10
N PRO A 65 -9.20 -11.37 -6.69
CA PRO A 65 -9.33 -10.60 -5.47
C PRO A 65 -10.62 -9.77 -5.47
N THR A 66 -11.36 -9.83 -4.39
CA THR A 66 -12.54 -8.96 -4.25
C THR A 66 -12.09 -7.50 -4.24
N PRO A 67 -12.62 -6.66 -5.13
CA PRO A 67 -12.30 -5.23 -5.09
C PRO A 67 -12.66 -4.63 -3.71
N PRO A 68 -11.89 -3.67 -3.21
CA PRO A 68 -12.20 -3.02 -1.95
C PRO A 68 -13.56 -2.33 -2.04
N THR A 69 -14.32 -2.42 -0.97
CA THR A 69 -15.59 -1.71 -0.82
C THR A 69 -15.35 -0.20 -0.72
N GLN A 70 -16.38 0.61 -1.03
CA GLN A 70 -16.27 2.07 -0.88
C GLN A 70 -15.90 2.45 0.57
N SER A 71 -16.42 1.74 1.56
CA SER A 71 -16.08 1.97 2.96
C SER A 71 -14.61 1.73 3.29
N GLU A 72 -13.99 0.71 2.68
CA GLU A 72 -12.56 0.44 2.85
C GLU A 72 -11.70 1.51 2.16
N ILE A 73 -12.10 1.93 0.95
CA ILE A 73 -11.46 3.03 0.24
C ILE A 73 -11.53 4.33 1.07
N ASP A 74 -12.70 4.65 1.61
CA ASP A 74 -12.90 5.84 2.43
C ASP A 74 -12.08 5.78 3.74
N ALA A 75 -11.98 4.61 4.37
CA ALA A 75 -11.17 4.42 5.55
C ALA A 75 -9.67 4.62 5.26
N GLU A 76 -9.18 4.11 4.15
CA GLU A 76 -7.79 4.29 3.72
C GLU A 76 -7.49 5.76 3.37
N ASN A 77 -8.38 6.41 2.63
CA ASN A 77 -8.28 7.84 2.30
C ASN A 77 -8.24 8.69 3.58
N ALA A 78 -9.12 8.42 4.54
CA ALA A 78 -9.15 9.11 5.82
C ALA A 78 -7.84 8.94 6.59
N LEU A 79 -7.26 7.75 6.58
CA LEU A 79 -5.98 7.48 7.23
C LEU A 79 -4.84 8.25 6.55
N ASN A 80 -4.79 8.24 5.22
CA ASN A 80 -3.77 8.92 4.43
C ASN A 80 -3.81 10.44 4.62
N LEU A 81 -5.01 11.05 4.59
CA LEU A 81 -5.19 12.47 4.83
C LEU A 81 -4.76 12.88 6.25
N ARG A 82 -5.09 12.07 7.27
CA ARG A 82 -4.62 12.32 8.65
C ARG A 82 -3.10 12.20 8.78
N ARG A 83 -2.47 11.25 8.07
CA ARG A 83 -1.01 11.12 8.04
C ARG A 83 -0.35 12.35 7.43
N GLN A 84 -0.83 12.82 6.28
CA GLN A 84 -0.33 14.02 5.61
C GLN A 84 -0.46 15.26 6.51
N ARG A 85 -1.63 15.48 7.11
CA ARG A 85 -1.84 16.56 8.09
C ARG A 85 -0.84 16.49 9.24
N ASN A 86 -0.68 15.31 9.82
CA ASN A 86 0.22 15.13 10.95
C ASN A 86 1.68 15.34 10.58
N GLN A 87 2.09 15.01 9.35
CA GLN A 87 3.43 15.32 8.83
C GLN A 87 3.67 16.82 8.75
N ILE A 88 2.70 17.58 8.24
CA ILE A 88 2.78 19.04 8.17
C ILE A 88 2.87 19.64 9.60
N LEU A 89 1.99 19.22 10.50
CA LEU A 89 1.98 19.71 11.87
C LEU A 89 3.30 19.42 12.58
N ARG A 90 3.74 18.17 12.60
CA ARG A 90 4.95 17.75 13.32
C ARG A 90 6.26 18.20 12.67
N GLY A 91 6.29 18.28 11.34
CA GLY A 91 7.50 18.63 10.60
C GLY A 91 7.74 20.13 10.49
N MET A 92 6.69 20.93 10.56
CA MET A 92 6.79 22.36 10.27
C MET A 92 6.11 23.25 11.34
N VAL A 93 4.83 23.06 11.59
CA VAL A 93 4.03 24.02 12.36
C VAL A 93 4.34 23.96 13.85
N ASP A 94 4.25 22.76 14.44
CA ASP A 94 4.45 22.60 15.90
C ASP A 94 5.88 22.92 16.35
N PRO A 95 6.96 22.49 15.63
CA PRO A 95 8.32 22.90 15.96
C PRO A 95 8.55 24.42 15.82
N PHE A 96 7.89 25.06 14.87
CA PHE A 96 7.98 26.50 14.68
C PHE A 96 7.35 27.26 15.85
N ILE A 97 6.12 26.89 16.24
CA ILE A 97 5.39 27.51 17.35
C ILE A 97 6.08 27.22 18.70
N SER A 98 6.66 26.04 18.85
CA SER A 98 7.32 25.63 20.11
C SER A 98 8.70 26.25 20.32
N ASN A 99 9.22 26.98 19.34
CA ASN A 99 10.49 27.69 19.48
C ASN A 99 10.23 29.16 19.87
N PRO A 100 10.46 29.55 21.16
CA PRO A 100 10.15 30.89 21.60
C PRO A 100 10.89 31.99 20.82
N LEU A 101 12.16 31.75 20.46
CA LEU A 101 12.96 32.72 19.69
C LEU A 101 12.37 33.02 18.31
N ARG A 102 11.80 32.01 17.66
CA ARG A 102 11.11 32.19 16.38
C ARG A 102 9.75 32.84 16.58
N TRP A 103 8.98 32.31 17.50
CA TRP A 103 7.62 32.75 17.76
C TRP A 103 7.55 34.22 18.19
N ASP A 104 8.40 34.62 19.14
CA ASP A 104 8.42 35.96 19.68
C ASP A 104 8.99 37.00 18.69
N SER A 105 9.72 36.57 17.68
CA SER A 105 10.20 37.44 16.61
C SER A 105 9.14 37.83 15.57
N LEU A 106 7.99 37.11 15.57
CA LEU A 106 6.90 37.39 14.64
C LEU A 106 6.08 38.57 15.07
N SER A 107 5.56 39.30 14.09
CA SER A 107 4.49 40.26 14.30
C SER A 107 3.20 39.56 14.76
N SER A 108 2.31 40.26 15.45
CA SER A 108 1.01 39.73 15.87
C SER A 108 0.16 39.22 14.69
N ASN A 109 0.31 39.83 13.51
CA ASN A 109 -0.37 39.37 12.29
C ASN A 109 0.17 38.01 11.82
N GLU A 110 1.46 37.82 11.78
CA GLU A 110 2.11 36.57 11.39
C GLU A 110 1.79 35.44 12.39
N GLN A 111 1.82 35.73 13.70
CA GLN A 111 1.40 34.78 14.73
C GLN A 111 -0.07 34.34 14.53
N SER A 112 -0.95 35.29 14.18
CA SER A 112 -2.35 34.99 13.89
C SER A 112 -2.52 34.13 12.65
N GLN A 113 -1.75 34.38 11.58
CA GLN A 113 -1.76 33.58 10.36
C GLN A 113 -1.31 32.14 10.61
N VAL A 114 -0.21 31.94 11.35
CA VAL A 114 0.29 30.61 11.70
C VAL A 114 -0.71 29.84 12.59
N THR A 115 -1.34 30.54 13.54
CA THR A 115 -2.36 29.94 14.41
C THR A 115 -3.58 29.53 13.61
N ALA A 116 -4.06 30.39 12.70
CA ALA A 116 -5.19 30.08 11.81
C ALA A 116 -4.88 28.90 10.90
N TYR A 117 -3.68 28.85 10.31
CA TYR A 117 -3.22 27.74 9.50
C TYR A 117 -3.21 26.40 10.27
N ARG A 118 -2.65 26.42 11.50
CA ARG A 118 -2.66 25.24 12.37
C ARG A 118 -4.08 24.76 12.66
N THR A 119 -4.97 25.68 12.99
CA THR A 119 -6.39 25.39 13.27
C THR A 119 -7.09 24.79 12.05
N ALA A 120 -6.86 25.36 10.87
CA ALA A 120 -7.41 24.83 9.62
C ALA A 120 -6.90 23.44 9.30
N LEU A 121 -5.62 23.13 9.55
CA LEU A 121 -5.07 21.79 9.43
C LEU A 121 -5.74 20.81 10.40
N LEU A 122 -5.94 21.19 11.67
CA LEU A 122 -6.61 20.32 12.64
C LEU A 122 -8.04 19.99 12.24
N ASN A 123 -8.76 20.95 11.65
CA ASN A 123 -10.15 20.82 11.25
C ASN A 123 -10.33 20.25 9.82
N ILE A 124 -9.25 19.76 9.19
CA ILE A 124 -9.33 19.25 7.81
C ILE A 124 -10.31 18.06 7.68
N THR A 125 -10.51 17.31 8.77
CA THR A 125 -11.44 16.18 8.82
C THR A 125 -12.91 16.59 8.96
N ASP A 126 -13.18 17.86 9.23
CA ASP A 126 -14.52 18.39 9.43
C ASP A 126 -15.13 18.94 8.12
N GLN A 127 -14.37 18.91 7.03
CA GLN A 127 -14.85 19.29 5.71
C GLN A 127 -15.89 18.28 5.20
N SER A 128 -16.94 18.77 4.59
CA SER A 128 -18.07 17.94 4.11
C SER A 128 -17.67 16.93 3.02
N SER A 129 -16.57 17.17 2.31
CA SER A 129 -16.01 16.28 1.28
C SER A 129 -15.05 15.23 1.84
N PHE A 130 -14.70 15.30 3.14
CA PHE A 130 -13.86 14.29 3.79
C PHE A 130 -14.60 12.94 3.86
N PRO A 131 -13.95 11.82 3.60
CA PRO A 131 -12.54 11.60 3.28
C PRO A 131 -12.23 11.53 1.78
N THR A 132 -13.20 11.78 0.92
CA THR A 132 -13.03 11.62 -0.54
C THR A 132 -12.10 12.69 -1.11
N SER A 133 -12.20 13.92 -0.62
CA SER A 133 -11.31 15.03 -0.97
C SER A 133 -11.26 16.04 0.17
N VAL A 134 -10.19 16.85 0.21
CA VAL A 134 -10.04 17.96 1.16
C VAL A 134 -9.42 19.15 0.46
N THR A 135 -9.78 20.35 0.93
CA THR A 135 -9.09 21.59 0.55
C THR A 135 -8.04 21.88 1.62
N TRP A 136 -6.78 21.80 1.22
CA TRP A 136 -5.67 22.13 2.11
C TRP A 136 -5.59 23.64 2.31
N PRO A 137 -5.37 24.10 3.56
CA PRO A 137 -5.20 25.53 3.81
C PRO A 137 -3.90 26.05 3.17
N GLU A 138 -3.93 27.30 2.74
CA GLU A 138 -2.75 27.99 2.21
C GLU A 138 -1.71 28.22 3.32
N ARG A 139 -0.45 27.84 3.03
CA ARG A 139 0.64 27.95 4.00
C ARG A 139 1.09 29.41 4.11
N PRO A 140 1.17 29.99 5.34
CA PRO A 140 1.74 31.32 5.53
C PRO A 140 3.21 31.37 5.10
N SER A 141 3.60 32.43 4.38
CA SER A 141 4.96 32.61 3.85
C SER A 141 6.05 32.63 4.94
N VAL A 142 5.68 33.03 6.16
CA VAL A 142 6.63 33.03 7.31
C VAL A 142 7.12 31.61 7.66
N LEU A 143 6.39 30.56 7.29
CA LEU A 143 6.83 29.17 7.47
C LEU A 143 7.76 28.69 6.34
N ASP A 144 8.02 29.48 5.31
CA ASP A 144 8.95 29.16 4.23
C ASP A 144 10.41 29.49 4.58
N LEU A 145 10.63 30.24 5.67
CA LEU A 145 11.94 30.71 6.13
C LEU A 145 12.68 29.68 7.02
N THR A 146 12.31 28.40 6.92
CA THR A 146 12.91 27.32 7.74
C THR A 146 14.02 26.58 7.01
#